data_f6eb8c14bbc2881806b7951f98bbb35a
#
_entry.id   f6eb8c14bbc2881806b7951f98bbb35a
#
_cell.length_a   1.000
_cell.length_b   1.000
_cell.length_c   1.000
_cell.angle_alpha   90.00
_cell.angle_beta   90.00
_cell.angle_gamma   90.00
#
_symmetry.space_group_name_H-M   'P 1'
#
loop_
_entity.id
_entity.type
_entity.pdbx_description
1 polymer ?
#
loop_
_entity_poly.entity_id
_entity_poly.type
_entity_poly.pdbx_seq_one_letter_code
_entity_poly.pdbx_strand_id
1 'polypeptide(L)'
;MSVVTATSQVTPEELLGLPDQKAFELIDGELVERHVSVLSSWVGSNLARLIGNHVEAHQLGWAFGSDNGFQCFPNHPRTVRRPDVSFVRVGRMGWDQVGDGWLHVVPDLIVEVISPNDTAYELEAKVEFFLNAGVPLVWVVNPNVRTIRIIRGDSTTALLREANDLSGEDIIPGFVCPVASIFPPRPQAPGRSSSVRTQGFE
;
A
#
# COMPACT_ATOMS: atom_id res chain seq x y z
N MET A 1 -17.54 -14.33 -39.02
CA MET A 1 -18.31 -13.86 -37.85
C MET A 1 -17.49 -14.19 -36.62
N SER A 2 -16.80 -13.23 -36.06
CA SER A 2 -16.07 -13.42 -34.80
C SER A 2 -17.07 -13.39 -33.65
N VAL A 3 -17.20 -14.51 -32.96
CA VAL A 3 -17.95 -14.59 -31.69
C VAL A 3 -17.12 -13.83 -30.66
N VAL A 4 -17.52 -12.61 -30.34
CA VAL A 4 -17.03 -11.92 -29.14
C VAL A 4 -17.67 -12.66 -27.97
N THR A 5 -16.89 -13.50 -27.32
CA THR A 5 -17.26 -14.09 -26.03
C THR A 5 -17.34 -12.91 -25.05
N ALA A 6 -18.55 -12.51 -24.69
CA ALA A 6 -18.75 -11.54 -23.60
C ALA A 6 -18.18 -12.19 -22.34
N THR A 7 -17.04 -11.71 -21.88
CA THR A 7 -16.51 -12.02 -20.56
C THR A 7 -17.59 -11.56 -19.57
N SER A 8 -18.16 -12.47 -18.80
CA SER A 8 -19.15 -12.14 -17.78
C SER A 8 -18.48 -11.18 -16.80
N GLN A 9 -18.98 -9.94 -16.76
CA GLN A 9 -18.45 -8.95 -15.84
C GLN A 9 -18.85 -9.33 -14.41
N VAL A 10 -17.87 -9.37 -13.53
CA VAL A 10 -18.08 -9.70 -12.10
C VAL A 10 -18.60 -8.47 -11.37
N THR A 11 -19.51 -8.68 -10.41
CA THR A 11 -19.95 -7.61 -9.50
C THR A 11 -19.12 -7.59 -8.21
N PRO A 12 -19.11 -6.49 -7.45
CA PRO A 12 -18.47 -6.46 -6.13
C PRO A 12 -19.00 -7.52 -5.17
N GLU A 13 -20.30 -7.82 -5.21
CA GLU A 13 -20.94 -8.85 -4.40
C GLU A 13 -20.49 -10.26 -4.79
N GLU A 14 -20.35 -10.52 -6.09
CA GLU A 14 -19.80 -11.79 -6.60
C GLU A 14 -18.34 -11.95 -6.20
N LEU A 15 -17.52 -10.89 -6.30
CA LEU A 15 -16.13 -10.91 -5.80
C LEU A 15 -16.10 -11.25 -4.31
N LEU A 16 -16.98 -10.65 -3.49
CA LEU A 16 -17.02 -10.92 -2.05
C LEU A 16 -17.32 -12.39 -1.73
N GLY A 17 -18.07 -13.07 -2.59
CA GLY A 17 -18.41 -14.48 -2.47
C GLY A 17 -17.33 -15.46 -2.94
N LEU A 18 -16.25 -14.99 -3.58
CA LEU A 18 -15.18 -15.88 -4.05
C LEU A 18 -14.32 -16.40 -2.89
N PRO A 19 -13.93 -17.68 -2.89
CA PRO A 19 -13.07 -18.25 -1.85
C PRO A 19 -11.75 -17.50 -1.68
N ASP A 20 -11.13 -17.09 -2.80
CA ASP A 20 -9.83 -16.41 -2.84
C ASP A 20 -9.97 -14.92 -3.17
N GLN A 21 -11.06 -14.28 -2.77
CA GLN A 21 -11.37 -12.88 -3.08
C GLN A 21 -10.22 -11.90 -2.79
N LYS A 22 -9.41 -12.21 -1.77
CA LYS A 22 -8.28 -11.34 -1.36
C LYS A 22 -7.13 -11.34 -2.36
N ALA A 23 -7.07 -12.32 -3.26
CA ALA A 23 -6.09 -12.37 -4.34
C ALA A 23 -6.42 -11.41 -5.50
N PHE A 24 -7.61 -10.80 -5.50
CA PHE A 24 -8.09 -10.00 -6.63
C PHE A 24 -8.48 -8.58 -6.22
N GLU A 25 -8.32 -7.67 -7.15
CA GLU A 25 -9.04 -6.41 -7.26
C GLU A 25 -10.12 -6.56 -8.35
N LEU A 26 -11.12 -5.70 -8.33
CA LEU A 26 -12.12 -5.59 -9.38
C LEU A 26 -11.98 -4.23 -10.06
N ILE A 27 -11.80 -4.20 -11.37
CA ILE A 27 -11.66 -2.97 -12.14
C ILE A 27 -12.74 -2.95 -13.21
N ASP A 28 -13.75 -2.11 -13.01
CA ASP A 28 -14.91 -1.98 -13.91
C ASP A 28 -15.58 -3.32 -14.29
N GLY A 29 -15.54 -4.28 -13.35
CA GLY A 29 -16.12 -5.61 -13.51
C GLY A 29 -15.14 -6.68 -14.00
N GLU A 30 -13.87 -6.35 -14.22
CA GLU A 30 -12.81 -7.31 -14.55
C GLU A 30 -12.00 -7.68 -13.31
N LEU A 31 -11.80 -8.98 -13.08
CA LEU A 31 -10.93 -9.48 -12.02
C LEU A 31 -9.48 -9.32 -12.41
N VAL A 32 -8.73 -8.61 -11.57
CA VAL A 32 -7.29 -8.40 -11.74
C VAL A 32 -6.57 -9.04 -10.57
N GLU A 33 -5.69 -9.99 -10.85
CA GLU A 33 -4.89 -10.66 -9.83
C GLU A 33 -3.86 -9.69 -9.25
N ARG A 34 -3.74 -9.72 -7.92
CA ARG A 34 -2.78 -8.88 -7.20
C ARG A 34 -1.40 -9.53 -7.20
N HIS A 35 -0.40 -8.77 -7.56
CA HIS A 35 0.98 -9.22 -7.49
C HIS A 35 1.55 -8.99 -6.09
N VAL A 36 1.87 -10.06 -5.38
CA VAL A 36 2.42 -9.99 -4.03
C VAL A 36 3.77 -10.70 -3.99
N SER A 37 4.78 -10.05 -3.44
CA SER A 37 6.08 -10.66 -3.15
C SER A 37 6.34 -10.69 -1.64
N VAL A 38 7.24 -11.57 -1.20
CA VAL A 38 7.63 -11.64 0.23
C VAL A 38 8.13 -10.28 0.73
N LEU A 39 8.92 -9.58 -0.07
CA LEU A 39 9.48 -8.29 0.32
C LEU A 39 8.43 -7.18 0.36
N SER A 40 7.55 -7.09 -0.65
CA SER A 40 6.46 -6.10 -0.66
C SER A 40 5.47 -6.35 0.48
N SER A 41 5.12 -7.61 0.76
CA SER A 41 4.26 -7.98 1.88
C SER A 41 4.87 -7.60 3.23
N TRP A 42 6.18 -7.86 3.43
CA TRP A 42 6.86 -7.47 4.66
C TRP A 42 6.85 -5.95 4.86
N VAL A 43 7.17 -5.18 3.81
CA VAL A 43 7.20 -3.71 3.86
C VAL A 43 5.81 -3.14 4.13
N GLY A 44 4.79 -3.65 3.43
CA GLY A 44 3.39 -3.24 3.65
C GLY A 44 2.93 -3.53 5.09
N SER A 45 3.20 -4.74 5.60
CA SER A 45 2.86 -5.11 6.98
C SER A 45 3.59 -4.24 8.02
N ASN A 46 4.86 -3.91 7.78
CA ASN A 46 5.62 -3.05 8.69
C ASN A 46 5.09 -1.61 8.67
N LEU A 47 4.74 -1.06 7.50
CA LEU A 47 4.11 0.26 7.40
C LEU A 47 2.73 0.27 8.06
N ALA A 48 1.89 -0.75 7.83
CA ALA A 48 0.60 -0.87 8.50
C ALA A 48 0.75 -0.86 10.03
N ARG A 49 1.76 -1.55 10.57
CA ARG A 49 2.09 -1.57 12.00
C ARG A 49 2.56 -0.19 12.50
N LEU A 50 3.48 0.48 11.77
CA LEU A 50 4.00 1.80 12.17
C LEU A 50 2.89 2.85 12.20
N ILE A 51 2.09 2.90 11.14
CA ILE A 51 0.94 3.82 11.02
C ILE A 51 -0.12 3.45 12.07
N GLY A 52 -0.48 2.17 12.19
CA GLY A 52 -1.50 1.69 13.11
C GLY A 52 -1.19 2.03 14.56
N ASN A 53 0.04 1.80 15.02
CA ASN A 53 0.48 2.14 16.37
C ASN A 53 0.32 3.65 16.67
N HIS A 54 0.71 4.51 15.72
CA HIS A 54 0.57 5.95 15.88
C HIS A 54 -0.89 6.40 15.88
N VAL A 55 -1.67 5.89 14.93
CA VAL A 55 -3.09 6.20 14.76
C VAL A 55 -3.90 5.79 15.99
N GLU A 56 -3.63 4.61 16.55
CA GLU A 56 -4.27 4.11 17.77
C GLU A 56 -3.89 4.95 18.98
N ALA A 57 -2.59 5.20 19.19
CA ALA A 57 -2.09 5.96 20.34
C ALA A 57 -2.65 7.39 20.40
N HIS A 58 -2.96 7.99 19.25
CA HIS A 58 -3.44 9.36 19.14
C HIS A 58 -4.93 9.46 18.74
N GLN A 59 -5.63 8.32 18.63
CA GLN A 59 -7.07 8.25 18.27
C GLN A 59 -7.41 8.97 16.95
N LEU A 60 -6.53 8.85 15.95
CA LEU A 60 -6.61 9.60 14.70
C LEU A 60 -7.60 9.01 13.68
N GLY A 61 -8.00 7.76 13.82
CA GLY A 61 -8.90 7.08 12.88
C GLY A 61 -8.62 5.59 12.74
N TRP A 62 -8.71 5.09 11.52
CA TRP A 62 -8.60 3.69 11.16
C TRP A 62 -7.44 3.46 10.21
N ALA A 63 -6.52 2.58 10.56
CA ALA A 63 -5.46 2.10 9.69
C ALA A 63 -5.75 0.67 9.26
N PHE A 64 -5.69 0.40 7.95
CA PHE A 64 -5.98 -0.90 7.37
C PHE A 64 -4.77 -1.44 6.61
N GLY A 65 -4.60 -2.75 6.64
CA GLY A 65 -3.68 -3.48 5.78
C GLY A 65 -4.33 -3.91 4.45
N SER A 66 -3.63 -4.73 3.70
CA SER A 66 -3.93 -5.11 2.32
C SER A 66 -5.20 -5.96 2.11
N ASP A 67 -5.82 -6.46 3.18
CA ASP A 67 -7.00 -7.33 3.08
C ASP A 67 -8.31 -6.57 2.85
N ASN A 68 -8.32 -5.27 3.11
CA ASN A 68 -9.52 -4.46 3.00
C ASN A 68 -9.71 -3.95 1.57
N GLY A 69 -10.94 -4.07 1.07
CA GLY A 69 -11.32 -3.55 -0.25
C GLY A 69 -12.16 -2.30 -0.14
N PHE A 70 -11.91 -1.35 -1.02
CA PHE A 70 -12.62 -0.08 -1.13
C PHE A 70 -13.48 -0.07 -2.39
N GLN A 71 -14.80 0.09 -2.20
CA GLN A 71 -15.80 0.34 -3.23
C GLN A 71 -16.38 1.74 -3.02
N CYS A 72 -15.54 2.76 -3.22
CA CYS A 72 -15.89 4.15 -2.91
C CYS A 72 -15.72 5.09 -4.12
N PHE A 73 -15.89 4.56 -5.33
CA PHE A 73 -15.60 5.24 -6.58
C PHE A 73 -16.91 5.46 -7.38
N PRO A 74 -17.59 6.63 -7.25
CA PRO A 74 -18.94 6.83 -7.81
C PRO A 74 -19.02 6.64 -9.33
N ASN A 75 -17.95 7.00 -10.05
CA ASN A 75 -17.87 6.84 -11.51
C ASN A 75 -17.47 5.41 -11.94
N HIS A 76 -17.08 4.56 -10.98
CA HIS A 76 -16.64 3.18 -11.19
C HIS A 76 -17.31 2.25 -10.16
N PRO A 77 -18.66 2.10 -10.19
CA PRO A 77 -19.40 1.37 -9.16
C PRO A 77 -19.07 -0.12 -9.10
N ARG A 78 -18.47 -0.67 -10.18
CA ARG A 78 -18.00 -2.06 -10.24
C ARG A 78 -16.49 -2.17 -10.05
N THR A 79 -15.90 -1.25 -9.28
CA THR A 79 -14.46 -1.27 -8.95
C THR A 79 -14.29 -1.45 -7.45
N VAL A 80 -13.44 -2.41 -7.10
CA VAL A 80 -12.96 -2.65 -5.73
C VAL A 80 -11.45 -2.64 -5.76
N ARG A 81 -10.84 -1.68 -5.07
CA ARG A 81 -9.38 -1.57 -4.96
C ARG A 81 -8.92 -2.01 -3.58
N ARG A 82 -7.75 -2.64 -3.52
CA ARG A 82 -7.11 -3.11 -2.27
C ARG A 82 -5.70 -2.55 -2.16
N PRO A 83 -5.54 -1.34 -1.61
CA PRO A 83 -4.21 -0.79 -1.33
C PRO A 83 -3.47 -1.63 -0.28
N ASP A 84 -2.14 -1.63 -0.32
CA ASP A 84 -1.34 -2.38 0.64
C ASP A 84 -1.48 -1.84 2.07
N VAL A 85 -1.59 -0.52 2.22
CA VAL A 85 -1.96 0.14 3.48
C VAL A 85 -2.89 1.31 3.18
N SER A 86 -3.84 1.57 4.06
CA SER A 86 -4.70 2.75 3.96
C SER A 86 -5.04 3.31 5.32
N PHE A 87 -5.44 4.58 5.33
CA PHE A 87 -5.88 5.27 6.54
C PHE A 87 -7.13 6.09 6.24
N VAL A 88 -8.08 6.05 7.19
CA VAL A 88 -9.30 6.87 7.19
C VAL A 88 -9.36 7.64 8.51
N ARG A 89 -9.49 8.96 8.43
CA ARG A 89 -9.56 9.83 9.62
C ARG A 89 -10.75 9.53 10.50
N VAL A 90 -10.57 9.77 11.79
CA VAL A 90 -11.66 9.74 12.76
C VAL A 90 -12.82 10.64 12.32
N GLY A 91 -14.06 10.15 12.52
CA GLY A 91 -15.28 10.86 12.15
C GLY A 91 -15.69 10.74 10.68
N ARG A 92 -14.89 10.12 9.81
CA ARG A 92 -15.26 9.87 8.42
C ARG A 92 -15.89 8.48 8.19
N MET A 93 -15.72 7.57 9.14
CA MET A 93 -16.29 6.22 9.11
C MET A 93 -16.89 5.91 10.48
N GLY A 94 -18.17 5.54 10.49
CA GLY A 94 -18.90 5.12 11.68
C GLY A 94 -18.79 3.61 11.92
N TRP A 95 -19.18 3.16 13.12
CA TRP A 95 -19.23 1.73 13.46
C TRP A 95 -20.21 0.93 12.61
N ASP A 96 -21.24 1.56 12.05
CA ASP A 96 -22.20 0.97 11.11
C ASP A 96 -21.60 0.59 9.77
N GLN A 97 -20.42 1.17 9.45
CA GLN A 97 -19.64 0.84 8.25
C GLN A 97 -18.54 -0.20 8.52
N VAL A 98 -18.36 -0.59 9.78
CA VAL A 98 -17.41 -1.63 10.19
C VAL A 98 -18.16 -2.97 10.25
N GLY A 99 -18.23 -3.65 9.11
CA GLY A 99 -18.95 -4.91 8.99
C GLY A 99 -18.41 -5.76 7.85
N ASP A 100 -19.23 -6.69 7.42
CA ASP A 100 -18.93 -7.51 6.25
C ASP A 100 -19.07 -6.68 4.96
N GLY A 101 -18.12 -6.81 4.04
CA GLY A 101 -18.19 -6.18 2.73
C GLY A 101 -17.06 -5.20 2.45
N TRP A 102 -17.37 -4.21 1.62
CA TRP A 102 -16.42 -3.23 1.14
C TRP A 102 -16.51 -1.91 1.93
N LEU A 103 -15.39 -1.21 2.02
CA LEU A 103 -15.36 0.15 2.56
C LEU A 103 -15.86 1.13 1.49
N HIS A 104 -16.86 1.95 1.86
CA HIS A 104 -17.49 2.92 0.95
C HIS A 104 -17.02 4.37 1.20
N VAL A 105 -15.98 4.54 1.99
CA VAL A 105 -15.35 5.83 2.27
C VAL A 105 -14.04 5.94 1.50
N VAL A 106 -13.80 7.09 0.86
CA VAL A 106 -12.50 7.39 0.22
C VAL A 106 -11.45 7.54 1.31
N PRO A 107 -10.36 6.76 1.30
CA PRO A 107 -9.30 6.88 2.30
C PRO A 107 -8.56 8.22 2.22
N ASP A 108 -7.99 8.65 3.36
CA ASP A 108 -7.19 9.86 3.46
C ASP A 108 -5.73 9.62 3.08
N LEU A 109 -5.24 8.40 3.25
CA LEU A 109 -3.94 7.95 2.77
C LEU A 109 -4.07 6.58 2.12
N ILE A 110 -3.35 6.41 1.02
CA ILE A 110 -3.09 5.12 0.40
C ILE A 110 -1.59 4.90 0.31
N VAL A 111 -1.16 3.66 0.55
CA VAL A 111 0.21 3.19 0.32
C VAL A 111 0.17 2.02 -0.65
N GLU A 112 0.95 2.12 -1.72
CA GLU A 112 1.22 1.05 -2.66
C GLU A 112 2.69 0.64 -2.58
N VAL A 113 2.94 -0.64 -2.39
CA VAL A 113 4.30 -1.20 -2.29
C VAL A 113 4.61 -1.99 -3.55
N ILE A 114 5.53 -1.50 -4.34
CA ILE A 114 5.89 -2.08 -5.63
C ILE A 114 6.36 -3.52 -5.47
N SER A 115 5.74 -4.41 -6.24
CA SER A 115 6.16 -5.81 -6.43
C SER A 115 6.97 -5.99 -7.72
N PRO A 116 7.79 -7.05 -7.86
CA PRO A 116 8.62 -7.24 -9.04
C PRO A 116 7.86 -7.36 -10.37
N ASN A 117 6.59 -7.77 -10.30
CA ASN A 117 5.75 -7.97 -11.48
C ASN A 117 4.89 -6.74 -11.83
N ASP A 118 4.94 -5.66 -11.02
CA ASP A 118 4.21 -4.43 -11.32
C ASP A 118 4.90 -3.68 -12.46
N THR A 119 4.13 -3.26 -13.44
CA THR A 119 4.62 -2.38 -14.49
C THR A 119 4.50 -0.91 -14.06
N ALA A 120 5.40 -0.07 -14.58
CA ALA A 120 5.32 1.37 -14.31
C ALA A 120 3.99 1.95 -14.82
N TYR A 121 3.47 1.45 -15.94
CA TYR A 121 2.20 1.90 -16.52
C TYR A 121 1.01 1.60 -15.59
N GLU A 122 0.91 0.38 -15.08
CA GLU A 122 -0.18 -0.02 -14.17
C GLU A 122 -0.13 0.75 -12.86
N LEU A 123 1.08 0.93 -12.32
CA LEU A 123 1.28 1.69 -11.09
C LEU A 123 0.85 3.16 -11.25
N GLU A 124 1.30 3.83 -12.31
CA GLU A 124 0.91 5.23 -12.56
C GLU A 124 -0.61 5.34 -12.78
N ALA A 125 -1.22 4.44 -13.54
CA ALA A 125 -2.67 4.42 -13.74
C ALA A 125 -3.42 4.20 -12.42
N LYS A 126 -2.89 3.36 -11.52
CA LYS A 126 -3.47 3.12 -10.19
C LYS A 126 -3.36 4.36 -9.29
N VAL A 127 -2.23 5.04 -9.30
CA VAL A 127 -2.02 6.29 -8.56
C VAL A 127 -2.99 7.38 -9.05
N GLU A 128 -3.06 7.60 -10.34
CA GLU A 128 -3.99 8.57 -10.94
C GLU A 128 -5.45 8.25 -10.62
N PHE A 129 -5.81 6.96 -10.62
CA PHE A 129 -7.16 6.53 -10.24
C PHE A 129 -7.50 6.95 -8.80
N PHE A 130 -6.58 6.76 -7.83
CA PHE A 130 -6.80 7.17 -6.45
C PHE A 130 -6.87 8.69 -6.28
N LEU A 131 -5.99 9.44 -6.93
CA LEU A 131 -6.01 10.91 -6.90
C LEU A 131 -7.33 11.46 -7.47
N ASN A 132 -7.79 10.93 -8.60
CA ASN A 132 -9.07 11.29 -9.22
C ASN A 132 -10.29 10.91 -8.36
N ALA A 133 -10.16 9.89 -7.51
CA ALA A 133 -11.17 9.53 -6.53
C ALA A 133 -11.18 10.45 -5.29
N GLY A 134 -10.24 11.38 -5.20
CA GLY A 134 -10.12 12.35 -4.12
C GLY A 134 -9.26 11.91 -2.95
N VAL A 135 -8.41 10.89 -3.10
CA VAL A 135 -7.39 10.53 -2.10
C VAL A 135 -6.37 11.66 -2.01
N PRO A 136 -6.23 12.33 -0.84
CA PRO A 136 -5.36 13.50 -0.73
C PRO A 136 -3.87 13.17 -0.64
N LEU A 137 -3.50 11.94 -0.26
CA LEU A 137 -2.11 11.53 -0.09
C LEU A 137 -1.90 10.09 -0.55
N VAL A 138 -0.95 9.87 -1.45
CA VAL A 138 -0.54 8.55 -1.93
C VAL A 138 0.96 8.38 -1.72
N TRP A 139 1.36 7.28 -1.09
CA TRP A 139 2.76 6.87 -0.97
C TRP A 139 3.02 5.66 -1.86
N VAL A 140 3.99 5.78 -2.76
CA VAL A 140 4.50 4.67 -3.56
C VAL A 140 5.85 4.26 -3.01
N VAL A 141 5.90 3.06 -2.45
CA VAL A 141 7.09 2.51 -1.80
C VAL A 141 7.77 1.53 -2.74
N ASN A 142 9.05 1.76 -3.04
CA ASN A 142 9.86 0.85 -3.83
C ASN A 142 10.87 0.11 -2.93
N PRO A 143 10.62 -1.16 -2.57
CA PRO A 143 11.48 -1.92 -1.68
C PRO A 143 12.87 -2.22 -2.26
N ASN A 144 12.98 -2.33 -3.58
CA ASN A 144 14.22 -2.69 -4.25
C ASN A 144 15.27 -1.58 -4.16
N VAL A 145 14.86 -0.34 -4.40
CA VAL A 145 15.73 0.85 -4.33
C VAL A 145 15.58 1.63 -3.02
N ARG A 146 14.69 1.15 -2.13
CA ARG A 146 14.44 1.67 -0.78
C ARG A 146 14.12 3.17 -0.80
N THR A 147 13.13 3.53 -1.61
CA THR A 147 12.64 4.90 -1.77
C THR A 147 11.13 4.95 -1.56
N ILE A 148 10.64 6.14 -1.22
CA ILE A 148 9.21 6.43 -1.12
C ILE A 148 8.94 7.67 -1.97
N ARG A 149 8.02 7.55 -2.92
CA ARG A 149 7.47 8.68 -3.65
C ARG A 149 6.17 9.10 -2.95
N ILE A 150 6.14 10.32 -2.48
CA ILE A 150 4.95 10.97 -1.92
C ILE A 150 4.28 11.72 -3.05
N ILE A 151 2.96 11.53 -3.21
CA ILE A 151 2.16 12.20 -4.24
C ILE A 151 0.94 12.78 -3.51
N ARG A 152 0.70 14.08 -3.67
CA ARG A 152 -0.40 14.78 -3.00
C ARG A 152 -1.51 15.09 -3.99
N GLY A 153 -2.72 15.31 -3.48
CA GLY A 153 -3.89 15.62 -4.28
C GLY A 153 -3.77 16.92 -5.11
N ASP A 154 -2.84 17.80 -4.77
CA ASP A 154 -2.48 18.99 -5.57
C ASP A 154 -1.44 18.70 -6.67
N SER A 155 -1.14 17.43 -6.92
CA SER A 155 -0.15 16.93 -7.87
C SER A 155 1.31 17.26 -7.51
N THR A 156 1.60 17.79 -6.31
CA THR A 156 2.98 17.94 -5.86
C THR A 156 3.56 16.59 -5.45
N THR A 157 4.85 16.40 -5.73
CA THR A 157 5.53 15.14 -5.45
C THR A 157 6.83 15.36 -4.69
N ALA A 158 7.22 14.36 -3.88
CA ALA A 158 8.52 14.31 -3.23
C ALA A 158 9.08 12.89 -3.30
N LEU A 159 10.41 12.77 -3.37
CA LEU A 159 11.10 11.47 -3.32
C LEU A 159 11.96 11.42 -2.07
N LEU A 160 11.65 10.47 -1.19
CA LEU A 160 12.41 10.18 0.02
C LEU A 160 13.33 8.97 -0.18
N ARG A 161 14.48 9.02 0.49
CA ARG A 161 15.48 7.96 0.56
C ARG A 161 15.72 7.56 2.01
N GLU A 162 16.51 6.52 2.26
CA GLU A 162 16.77 5.97 3.61
C GLU A 162 17.27 7.01 4.64
N ALA A 163 17.96 8.05 4.19
CA ALA A 163 18.45 9.12 5.07
C ALA A 163 17.40 10.15 5.46
N ASN A 164 16.20 10.07 4.89
CA ASN A 164 15.11 10.99 5.18
C ASN A 164 14.15 10.41 6.23
N ASP A 165 13.30 11.26 6.77
CA ASP A 165 12.15 10.88 7.56
C ASP A 165 10.88 10.94 6.69
N LEU A 166 10.00 9.95 6.83
CA LEU A 166 8.66 9.94 6.27
C LEU A 166 7.71 10.60 7.28
N SER A 167 6.98 11.60 6.82
CA SER A 167 5.95 12.29 7.61
C SER A 167 4.56 11.96 7.08
N GLY A 168 3.58 11.82 7.99
CA GLY A 168 2.15 11.73 7.66
C GLY A 168 1.52 13.04 7.24
N GLU A 169 2.29 14.13 7.24
CA GLU A 169 1.84 15.49 6.94
C GLU A 169 0.59 15.86 7.76
N ASP A 170 -0.33 16.64 7.20
CA ASP A 170 -1.61 16.96 7.84
C ASP A 170 -2.61 15.80 7.80
N ILE A 171 -2.30 14.73 7.05
CA ILE A 171 -3.19 13.58 6.90
C ILE A 171 -3.12 12.69 8.15
N ILE A 172 -1.92 12.41 8.66
CA ILE A 172 -1.70 11.69 9.92
C ILE A 172 -0.85 12.60 10.81
N PRO A 173 -1.46 13.53 11.57
CA PRO A 173 -0.73 14.53 12.34
C PRO A 173 0.27 13.91 13.31
N GLY A 174 1.51 14.41 13.29
CA GLY A 174 2.57 13.95 14.18
C GLY A 174 3.21 12.60 13.82
N PHE A 175 2.72 11.90 12.82
CA PHE A 175 3.39 10.69 12.35
C PHE A 175 4.71 11.04 11.67
N VAL A 176 5.79 10.52 12.20
CA VAL A 176 7.14 10.61 11.61
C VAL A 176 7.87 9.31 11.88
N CYS A 177 8.52 8.75 10.87
CA CYS A 177 9.43 7.61 11.03
C CYS A 177 10.61 7.69 10.05
N PRO A 178 11.82 7.19 10.44
CA PRO A 178 12.93 7.08 9.52
C PRO A 178 12.57 6.16 8.34
N VAL A 179 12.80 6.59 7.11
CA VAL A 179 12.56 5.77 5.90
C VAL A 179 13.31 4.44 5.99
N ALA A 180 14.53 4.44 6.55
CA ALA A 180 15.32 3.22 6.74
C ALA A 180 14.59 2.16 7.59
N SER A 181 13.75 2.55 8.56
CA SER A 181 13.03 1.64 9.44
C SER A 181 11.86 0.91 8.77
N ILE A 182 11.44 1.38 7.61
CA ILE A 182 10.33 0.80 6.82
C ILE A 182 10.77 -0.50 6.13
N PHE A 183 12.05 -0.60 5.80
CA PHE A 183 12.62 -1.71 5.04
C PHE A 183 13.32 -2.72 5.97
N PRO A 184 13.42 -3.99 5.56
CA PRO A 184 14.18 -4.96 6.33
C PRO A 184 15.65 -4.53 6.45
N PRO A 185 16.35 -4.93 7.55
CA PRO A 185 17.76 -4.63 7.70
C PRO A 185 18.55 -5.23 6.54
N ARG A 186 19.57 -4.50 6.08
CA ARG A 186 20.50 -5.05 5.07
C ARG A 186 21.30 -6.18 5.71
N PRO A 187 21.54 -7.29 4.99
CA PRO A 187 22.48 -8.30 5.44
C PRO A 187 23.84 -7.63 5.74
N GLN A 188 24.35 -7.83 6.93
CA GLN A 188 25.71 -7.38 7.21
C GLN A 188 26.66 -8.19 6.32
N ALA A 189 27.56 -7.51 5.61
CA ALA A 189 28.63 -8.19 4.89
C ALA A 189 29.40 -9.08 5.90
N PRO A 190 29.70 -10.35 5.57
CA PRO A 190 30.48 -11.20 6.46
C PRO A 190 31.75 -10.45 6.82
N GLY A 191 31.95 -10.20 8.11
CA GLY A 191 33.15 -9.51 8.61
C GLY A 191 34.38 -10.18 8.05
N ARG A 192 35.28 -9.40 7.44
CA ARG A 192 36.62 -9.92 7.08
C ARG A 192 37.21 -10.41 8.40
N SER A 193 37.32 -11.72 8.54
CA SER A 193 38.10 -12.35 9.59
C SER A 193 39.52 -11.74 9.52
N SER A 194 39.89 -10.96 10.54
CA SER A 194 41.25 -10.51 10.72
C SER A 194 42.10 -11.79 10.93
N SER A 195 42.80 -12.19 9.88
CA SER A 195 43.82 -13.23 9.99
C SER A 195 44.86 -12.78 11.01
N VAL A 196 44.79 -13.38 12.19
CA VAL A 196 45.84 -13.29 13.19
C VAL A 196 47.09 -13.87 12.53
N ARG A 197 48.06 -13.02 12.19
CA ARG A 197 49.42 -13.45 11.84
C ARG A 197 50.00 -14.05 13.09
N THR A 198 50.09 -15.37 13.11
CA THR A 198 50.96 -16.07 14.06
C THR A 198 52.37 -15.73 13.67
N GLN A 199 53.05 -14.85 14.43
CA GLN A 199 54.48 -14.68 14.38
C GLN A 199 55.07 -15.93 15.01
N GLY A 200 55.78 -16.73 14.17
CA GLY A 200 56.62 -17.80 14.64
C GLY A 200 57.83 -17.19 15.37
N PHE A 201 58.06 -17.69 16.56
CA PHE A 201 59.35 -17.53 17.27
C PHE A 201 60.23 -18.68 16.84
N GLU A 202 61.41 -18.33 16.27
CA GLU A 202 62.63 -19.14 16.29
C GLU A 202 63.35 -18.93 17.61
#